data_c7e6455214b8ad8c59c8727b6a8269f1
#
_entry.id   c7e6455214b8ad8c59c8727b6a8269f1
#
_cell.length_a   1.000
_cell.length_b   1.000
_cell.length_c   1.000
_cell.angle_alpha   90.00
_cell.angle_beta   90.00
_cell.angle_gamma   90.00
#
_symmetry.space_group_name_H-M   'P 1'
#
loop_
_entity.id
_entity.type
_entity.pdbx_description
1 polymer ?
#
loop_
_entity_poly.entity_id
_entity_poly.type
_entity_poly.pdbx_seq_one_letter_code
_entity_poly.pdbx_strand_id
1 'polypeptide(L)'
;MEYTKKNYKKAPLSSIHFRIYFALALGQIACGFALGISGTALSQATDYINIPDFWVGLIGAGSLIGLAGSALMGKIADQFGRRRMLMLDMYLFSIFSLLQLATMNLVILFILRILIGLMIAIDYTVGNALLVEWLP
;
A
#
# COMPACT_ATOMS: atom_id res chain seq x y z
N MET A 1 -19.00 -14.60 -35.23
CA MET A 1 -19.50 -13.74 -34.14
C MET A 1 -18.61 -12.52 -34.12
N GLU A 2 -19.14 -11.41 -34.63
CA GLU A 2 -18.43 -10.13 -34.72
C GLU A 2 -18.48 -9.47 -33.34
N TYR A 3 -17.34 -9.48 -32.64
CA TYR A 3 -17.23 -8.73 -31.40
C TYR A 3 -17.19 -7.24 -31.74
N THR A 4 -18.32 -6.60 -31.69
CA THR A 4 -18.46 -5.15 -31.81
C THR A 4 -17.57 -4.53 -30.72
N LYS A 5 -16.51 -3.85 -31.13
CA LYS A 5 -15.69 -2.99 -30.24
C LYS A 5 -16.58 -1.92 -29.61
N LYS A 6 -17.29 -2.26 -28.54
CA LYS A 6 -18.00 -1.26 -27.74
C LYS A 6 -16.96 -0.29 -27.21
N ASN A 7 -17.12 0.96 -27.56
CA ASN A 7 -16.30 2.07 -27.06
C ASN A 7 -16.52 2.17 -25.55
N TYR A 8 -15.63 1.57 -24.77
CA TYR A 8 -15.68 1.61 -23.30
C TYR A 8 -15.74 3.04 -22.74
N LYS A 9 -15.18 4.02 -23.46
CA LYS A 9 -15.24 5.45 -23.12
C LYS A 9 -16.64 6.08 -23.12
N LYS A 10 -17.65 5.37 -23.65
CA LYS A 10 -19.06 5.82 -23.70
C LYS A 10 -20.00 4.93 -22.87
N ALA A 11 -19.43 4.01 -22.07
CA ALA A 11 -20.25 3.17 -21.21
C ALA A 11 -20.85 4.02 -20.07
N PRO A 12 -22.16 3.87 -19.75
CA PRO A 12 -22.75 4.59 -18.64
C PRO A 12 -22.11 4.14 -17.33
N LEU A 13 -21.81 5.11 -16.45
CA LEU A 13 -21.30 4.84 -15.11
C LEU A 13 -22.27 3.92 -14.36
N SER A 14 -21.82 2.73 -14.03
CA SER A 14 -22.59 1.74 -13.29
C SER A 14 -22.26 1.80 -11.79
N SER A 15 -23.19 1.37 -10.94
CA SER A 15 -22.98 1.22 -9.49
C SER A 15 -21.73 0.41 -9.13
N ILE A 16 -21.29 -0.49 -10.01
CA ILE A 16 -20.06 -1.30 -9.84
C ILE A 16 -18.81 -0.42 -9.89
N HIS A 17 -18.76 0.53 -10.83
CA HIS A 17 -17.63 1.46 -10.97
C HIS A 17 -17.48 2.32 -9.69
N PHE A 18 -18.62 2.78 -9.15
CA PHE A 18 -18.61 3.58 -7.93
C PHE A 18 -18.14 2.78 -6.71
N ARG A 19 -18.53 1.51 -6.60
CA ARG A 19 -18.08 0.63 -5.52
C ARG A 19 -16.60 0.35 -5.60
N ILE A 20 -16.05 0.10 -6.78
CA ILE A 20 -14.61 -0.14 -7.00
C ILE A 20 -13.82 1.12 -6.65
N TYR A 21 -14.25 2.28 -7.16
CA TYR A 21 -13.63 3.56 -6.85
C TYR A 21 -13.60 3.83 -5.35
N PHE A 22 -14.73 3.63 -4.67
CA PHE A 22 -14.83 3.88 -3.24
C PHE A 22 -13.98 2.92 -2.41
N ALA A 23 -13.92 1.64 -2.79
CA ALA A 23 -13.07 0.66 -2.13
C ALA A 23 -11.58 1.00 -2.27
N LEU A 24 -11.12 1.37 -3.47
CA LEU A 24 -9.74 1.79 -3.71
C LEU A 24 -9.40 3.11 -2.99
N ALA A 25 -10.32 4.07 -2.99
CA ALA A 25 -10.12 5.33 -2.27
C ALA A 25 -9.97 5.11 -0.75
N LEU A 26 -10.78 4.23 -0.17
CA LEU A 26 -10.65 3.85 1.25
C LEU A 26 -9.31 3.17 1.54
N GLY A 27 -8.84 2.28 0.65
CA GLY A 27 -7.52 1.66 0.76
C GLY A 27 -6.40 2.70 0.77
N GLN A 28 -6.43 3.64 -0.17
CA GLN A 28 -5.41 4.71 -0.24
C GLN A 28 -5.45 5.65 0.98
N ILE A 29 -6.63 5.96 1.51
CA ILE A 29 -6.76 6.73 2.75
C ILE A 29 -6.13 5.96 3.92
N ALA A 30 -6.41 4.66 4.04
CA ALA A 30 -5.84 3.82 5.09
C ALA A 30 -4.30 3.74 5.00
N CYS A 31 -3.75 3.59 3.78
CA CYS A 31 -2.32 3.62 3.53
C CYS A 31 -1.69 4.97 3.89
N GLY A 32 -2.31 6.08 3.50
CA GLY A 32 -1.87 7.42 3.84
C GLY A 32 -1.89 7.68 5.35
N PHE A 33 -2.93 7.21 6.03
CA PHE A 33 -3.04 7.27 7.48
C PHE A 33 -1.92 6.46 8.17
N ALA A 34 -1.66 5.25 7.69
CA ALA A 34 -0.60 4.38 8.23
C ALA A 34 0.80 5.01 8.08
N LEU A 35 1.06 5.70 6.96
CA LEU A 35 2.30 6.46 6.78
C LEU A 35 2.38 7.66 7.74
N GLY A 36 1.32 8.44 7.85
CA GLY A 36 1.29 9.64 8.69
C GLY A 36 1.41 9.34 10.17
N ILE A 37 0.63 8.39 10.69
CA ILE A 37 0.62 8.05 12.12
C ILE A 37 1.92 7.39 12.57
N SER A 38 2.65 6.77 11.64
CA SER A 38 3.87 6.05 11.99
C SER A 38 4.97 6.96 12.54
N GLY A 39 5.08 8.18 12.04
CA GLY A 39 6.05 9.16 12.53
C GLY A 39 5.70 9.64 13.94
N THR A 40 4.45 9.98 14.20
CA THR A 40 3.98 10.44 15.50
C THR A 40 4.02 9.34 16.56
N ALA A 41 3.65 8.10 16.20
CA ALA A 41 3.73 6.96 17.11
C ALA A 41 5.18 6.65 17.51
N LEU A 42 6.11 6.73 16.56
CA LEU A 42 7.52 6.49 16.81
C LEU A 42 8.12 7.60 17.71
N SER A 43 7.77 8.86 17.45
CA SER A 43 8.18 9.99 18.29
C SER A 43 7.69 9.83 19.73
N GLN A 44 6.45 9.44 19.95
CA GLN A 44 5.92 9.18 21.29
C GLN A 44 6.59 7.96 21.94
N ALA A 45 6.91 6.92 21.19
CA ALA A 45 7.58 5.74 21.71
C ALA A 45 8.99 6.05 22.25
N THR A 46 9.69 7.03 21.68
CA THR A 46 11.01 7.48 22.18
C THR A 46 10.95 8.09 23.58
N ASP A 47 9.83 8.70 23.96
CA ASP A 47 9.64 9.27 25.28
C ASP A 47 9.49 8.19 26.36
N TYR A 48 9.03 7.00 26.00
CA TYR A 48 8.82 5.86 26.91
C TYR A 48 9.96 4.85 26.89
N ILE A 49 10.60 4.66 25.75
CA ILE A 49 11.64 3.69 25.51
C ILE A 49 12.82 4.47 24.94
N ASN A 50 13.94 4.54 25.66
CA ASN A 50 15.15 5.24 25.20
C ASN A 50 15.69 4.62 23.89
N ILE A 51 15.07 4.98 22.76
CA ILE A 51 15.46 4.56 21.42
C ILE A 51 16.50 5.56 20.92
N PRO A 52 17.70 5.12 20.50
CA PRO A 52 18.67 6.02 19.89
C PRO A 52 18.09 6.75 18.68
N ASP A 53 18.37 8.05 18.53
CA ASP A 53 17.85 8.91 17.45
C ASP A 53 18.13 8.32 16.05
N PHE A 54 19.26 7.63 15.91
CA PHE A 54 19.60 6.91 14.68
C PHE A 54 18.53 5.88 14.29
N TRP A 55 18.02 5.09 15.23
CA TRP A 55 16.98 4.10 14.98
C TRP A 55 15.62 4.73 14.70
N VAL A 56 15.32 5.84 15.34
CA VAL A 56 14.09 6.62 15.09
C VAL A 56 14.07 7.08 13.64
N GLY A 57 15.16 7.67 13.17
CA GLY A 57 15.29 8.10 11.78
C GLY A 57 15.24 6.93 10.80
N LEU A 58 15.91 5.83 11.10
CA LEU A 58 15.97 4.65 10.24
C LEU A 58 14.60 3.96 10.10
N ILE A 59 13.90 3.75 11.21
CA ILE A 59 12.55 3.15 11.22
C ILE A 59 11.55 4.07 10.53
N GLY A 60 11.63 5.39 10.75
CA GLY A 60 10.81 6.37 10.05
C GLY A 60 11.03 6.36 8.54
N ALA A 61 12.27 6.26 8.10
CA ALA A 61 12.63 6.16 6.68
C ALA A 61 12.29 4.80 6.06
N GLY A 62 12.13 3.74 6.85
CA GLY A 62 11.93 2.37 6.36
C GLY A 62 10.76 2.24 5.38
N SER A 63 9.61 2.84 5.69
CA SER A 63 8.45 2.84 4.80
C SER A 63 8.68 3.62 3.50
N LEU A 64 9.47 4.68 3.53
CA LEU A 64 9.85 5.44 2.33
C LEU A 64 10.82 4.65 1.44
N ILE A 65 11.75 3.91 2.05
CA ILE A 65 12.65 3.00 1.34
C ILE A 65 11.83 1.91 0.64
N GLY A 66 10.84 1.33 1.33
CA GLY A 66 9.92 0.37 0.73
C GLY A 66 9.13 0.98 -0.43
N LEU A 67 8.62 2.19 -0.27
CA LEU A 67 7.89 2.92 -1.31
C LEU A 67 8.75 3.18 -2.55
N ALA A 68 10.05 3.41 -2.39
CA ALA A 68 10.98 3.56 -3.52
C ALA A 68 11.07 2.30 -4.40
N GLY A 69 10.72 1.13 -3.86
CA GLY A 69 10.57 -0.13 -4.62
C GLY A 69 9.36 -0.20 -5.57
N SER A 70 8.56 0.86 -5.67
CA SER A 70 7.33 0.89 -6.48
C SER A 70 7.52 0.51 -7.94
N ALA A 71 8.64 0.91 -8.56
CA ALA A 71 8.96 0.59 -9.95
C ALA A 71 9.17 -0.92 -10.18
N LEU A 72 9.74 -1.63 -9.19
CA LEU A 72 9.92 -3.08 -9.23
C LEU A 72 8.58 -3.78 -9.02
N MET A 73 7.76 -3.29 -8.10
CA MET A 73 6.45 -3.87 -7.79
C MET A 73 5.48 -3.75 -8.96
N GLY A 74 5.52 -2.66 -9.74
CA GLY A 74 4.74 -2.52 -10.97
C GLY A 74 5.02 -3.63 -11.98
N LYS A 75 6.30 -3.94 -12.23
CA LYS A 75 6.69 -5.04 -13.15
C LYS A 75 6.24 -6.41 -12.64
N ILE A 76 6.36 -6.65 -11.34
CA ILE A 76 5.92 -7.91 -10.73
C ILE A 76 4.40 -8.04 -10.83
N ALA A 77 3.66 -6.97 -10.59
CA ALA A 77 2.21 -6.94 -10.68
C ALA A 77 1.70 -7.22 -12.10
N ASP A 78 2.41 -6.76 -13.13
CA ASP A 78 2.07 -7.04 -14.53
C ASP A 78 2.25 -8.54 -14.88
N GLN A 79 3.21 -9.23 -14.25
CA GLN A 79 3.45 -10.66 -14.45
C GLN A 79 2.47 -11.57 -13.68
N PHE A 80 2.17 -11.23 -12.41
CA PHE A 80 1.31 -12.03 -11.54
C PHE A 80 -0.19 -11.74 -11.70
N GLY A 81 -0.52 -10.66 -12.36
CA GLY A 81 -1.89 -10.17 -12.53
C GLY A 81 -2.30 -9.18 -11.44
N ARG A 82 -2.62 -7.97 -11.86
CA ARG A 82 -2.90 -6.80 -11.01
C ARG A 82 -3.95 -7.06 -9.93
N ARG A 83 -5.04 -7.75 -10.27
CA ARG A 83 -6.11 -8.06 -9.31
C ARG A 83 -5.65 -8.99 -8.18
N ARG A 84 -4.81 -9.99 -8.50
CA ARG A 84 -4.29 -10.91 -7.49
C ARG A 84 -3.29 -10.21 -6.56
N MET A 85 -2.44 -9.39 -7.15
CA MET A 85 -1.46 -8.60 -6.38
C MET A 85 -2.15 -7.65 -5.39
N LEU A 86 -3.23 -7.00 -5.80
CA LEU A 86 -3.97 -6.07 -4.93
C LEU A 86 -4.66 -6.81 -3.76
N MET A 87 -5.19 -8.01 -3.99
CA MET A 87 -5.74 -8.82 -2.91
C MET A 87 -4.66 -9.30 -1.92
N LEU A 88 -3.52 -9.77 -2.45
CA LEU A 88 -2.38 -10.20 -1.63
C LEU A 88 -1.81 -9.03 -0.82
N ASP A 89 -1.73 -7.86 -1.42
CA ASP A 89 -1.27 -6.64 -0.78
C ASP A 89 -2.07 -6.32 0.49
N MET A 90 -3.38 -6.28 0.41
CA MET A 90 -4.25 -6.01 1.55
C MET A 90 -4.07 -7.02 2.70
N TYR A 91 -3.94 -8.31 2.36
CA TYR A 91 -3.69 -9.35 3.37
C TYR A 91 -2.32 -9.20 4.03
N LEU A 92 -1.27 -9.02 3.23
CA LEU A 92 0.10 -8.87 3.74
C LEU A 92 0.27 -7.58 4.54
N PHE A 93 -0.31 -6.47 4.08
CA PHE A 93 -0.32 -5.22 4.81
C PHE A 93 -0.94 -5.39 6.21
N SER A 94 -2.09 -6.07 6.30
CA SER A 94 -2.76 -6.35 7.57
C SER A 94 -1.90 -7.22 8.50
N ILE A 95 -1.29 -8.28 7.96
CA ILE A 95 -0.41 -9.18 8.72
C ILE A 95 0.82 -8.43 9.25
N PHE A 96 1.52 -7.68 8.39
CA PHE A 96 2.70 -6.94 8.79
C PHE A 96 2.38 -5.83 9.80
N SER A 97 1.21 -5.19 9.67
CA SER A 97 0.74 -4.20 10.63
C SER A 97 0.49 -4.82 12.01
N LEU A 98 -0.10 -6.01 12.07
CA LEU A 98 -0.31 -6.74 13.32
C LEU A 98 1.01 -7.22 13.94
N LEU A 99 1.95 -7.70 13.11
CA LEU A 99 3.26 -8.14 13.59
C LEU A 99 4.06 -7.00 14.24
N GLN A 100 3.87 -5.76 13.80
CA GLN A 100 4.50 -4.60 14.44
C GLN A 100 4.07 -4.43 15.90
N LEU A 101 2.81 -4.75 16.24
CA LEU A 101 2.30 -4.66 17.62
C LEU A 101 2.96 -5.71 18.54
N ALA A 102 3.35 -6.85 17.99
CA ALA A 102 3.94 -7.95 18.75
C ALA A 102 5.48 -7.85 18.88
N THR A 103 6.11 -6.89 18.19
CA THR A 103 7.57 -6.83 18.07
C THR A 103 8.16 -5.67 18.87
N MET A 104 9.06 -5.99 19.80
CA MET A 104 9.88 -5.01 20.55
C MET A 104 11.30 -4.85 19.98
N ASN A 105 11.66 -5.62 18.95
CA ASN A 105 13.00 -5.59 18.37
C ASN A 105 13.06 -4.53 17.25
N LEU A 106 13.98 -3.56 17.41
CA LEU A 106 14.15 -2.42 16.48
C LEU A 106 14.50 -2.86 15.05
N VAL A 107 15.33 -3.92 14.92
CA VAL A 107 15.73 -4.46 13.61
C VAL A 107 14.53 -5.07 12.88
N ILE A 108 13.73 -5.88 13.57
CA ILE A 108 12.54 -6.50 13.00
C ILE A 108 11.52 -5.42 12.65
N LEU A 109 11.38 -4.42 13.50
CA LEU A 109 10.46 -3.29 13.25
C LEU A 109 10.88 -2.50 12.02
N PHE A 110 12.17 -2.28 11.80
CA PHE A 110 12.68 -1.65 10.58
C PHE A 110 12.37 -2.47 9.32
N ILE A 111 12.61 -3.79 9.35
CA ILE A 111 12.30 -4.68 8.23
C ILE A 111 10.80 -4.67 7.92
N LEU A 112 9.95 -4.75 8.94
CA LEU A 112 8.50 -4.68 8.77
C LEU A 112 8.06 -3.34 8.16
N ARG A 113 8.71 -2.24 8.51
CA ARG A 113 8.45 -0.92 7.90
C ARG A 113 8.78 -0.89 6.41
N ILE A 114 9.88 -1.50 6.01
CA ILE A 114 10.23 -1.61 4.58
C ILE A 114 9.16 -2.45 3.85
N LEU A 115 8.76 -3.58 4.43
CA LEU A 115 7.73 -4.45 3.84
C LEU A 115 6.37 -3.73 3.71
N ILE A 116 5.95 -2.99 4.73
CA ILE A 116 4.73 -2.17 4.66
C ILE A 116 4.86 -1.09 3.59
N GLY A 117 6.02 -0.45 3.47
CA GLY A 117 6.27 0.52 2.40
C GLY A 117 6.16 -0.10 1.00
N LEU A 118 6.63 -1.34 0.81
CA LEU A 118 6.45 -2.08 -0.44
C LEU A 118 4.98 -2.40 -0.72
N MET A 119 4.19 -2.75 0.30
CA MET A 119 2.74 -2.98 0.15
C MET A 119 2.04 -1.69 -0.27
N ILE A 120 2.32 -0.59 0.39
CA ILE A 120 1.78 0.73 0.01
C ILE A 120 2.17 1.10 -1.44
N ALA A 121 3.39 0.75 -1.87
CA ALA A 121 3.82 0.96 -3.24
C ALA A 121 2.97 0.17 -4.25
N ILE A 122 2.58 -1.06 -3.92
CA ILE A 122 1.68 -1.88 -4.75
C ILE A 122 0.30 -1.24 -4.82
N ASP A 123 -0.27 -0.82 -3.70
CA ASP A 123 -1.59 -0.17 -3.66
C ASP A 123 -1.63 1.08 -4.54
N TYR A 124 -0.63 1.95 -4.45
CA TYR A 124 -0.56 3.15 -5.28
C TYR A 124 -0.35 2.85 -6.77
N THR A 125 0.54 1.91 -7.12
CA THR A 125 0.85 1.63 -8.54
C THR A 125 -0.23 0.80 -9.20
N VAL A 126 -0.64 -0.29 -8.56
CA VAL A 126 -1.60 -1.25 -9.12
C VAL A 126 -3.03 -0.74 -8.96
N GLY A 127 -3.36 -0.11 -7.83
CA GLY A 127 -4.68 0.47 -7.56
C GLY A 127 -5.01 1.58 -8.57
N ASN A 128 -4.10 2.52 -8.81
CA ASN A 128 -4.30 3.58 -9.79
C ASN A 128 -4.38 3.03 -11.22
N ALA A 129 -3.56 2.04 -11.58
CA ALA A 129 -3.61 1.41 -12.89
C ALA A 129 -4.96 0.70 -13.14
N LEU A 130 -5.48 -0.02 -12.15
CA LEU A 130 -6.79 -0.65 -12.22
C LEU A 130 -7.93 0.38 -12.32
N LEU A 131 -7.83 1.49 -11.61
CA LEU A 131 -8.80 2.59 -11.72
C LEU A 131 -8.91 3.12 -13.15
N VAL A 132 -7.77 3.38 -13.79
CA VAL A 132 -7.72 3.89 -15.18
C VAL A 132 -8.24 2.86 -16.19
N GLU A 133 -8.05 1.56 -15.92
CA GLU A 133 -8.54 0.50 -16.80
C GLU A 133 -10.06 0.24 -16.68
N TRP A 134 -10.64 0.48 -15.51
CA TRP A 134 -12.04 0.17 -15.21
C TRP A 134 -12.98 1.37 -15.28
N LEU A 135 -12.44 2.58 -15.21
CA LEU A 135 -13.23 3.80 -15.41
C LEU A 135 -13.24 4.18 -16.90
N PRO A 136 -14.43 4.47 -17.43
CA PRO A 136 -14.57 4.93 -18.84
C PRO A 136 -13.96 6.30 -19.08
#